data_be43fe9c82bef9f899b5d3fbe6a3eff0
#
_entry.id   be43fe9c82bef9f899b5d3fbe6a3eff0
#
_cell.length_a   1.000
_cell.length_b   1.000
_cell.length_c   1.000
_cell.angle_alpha   90.00
_cell.angle_beta   90.00
_cell.angle_gamma   90.00
#
_symmetry.space_group_name_H-M   'P 1'
#
loop_
_entity.id
_entity.type
_entity.pdbx_description
1 polymer ?
#
loop_
_entity_poly.entity_id
_entity_poly.type
_entity_poly.pdbx_seq_one_letter_code
_entity_poly.pdbx_strand_id
1 'polypeptide(L)'
;MKALVYEGVEQVAFRDVPDAAPREAEHLIRIEAAGICGSDMHAYLGHDARRPAPLILGHEAAGTIVGGPRDGARVTINPLVSCSKCSACKSGRENLCADRQIISMPPREGAFAQYVAMPASNLVEVPAHVSFAMAALTEPLAVSWHAVRLGLEALHPTMDRKALVIGGGAIGVAAALALSAMDVDDVVIVEPSDGRRAYLQSTGALNVVKETMQDFPLVIDAVGFAATRSMASTMVQPGGVIAHVGLGEDAGGLDIRRMTLQEITFIGTYTYTAEDFRQTAQAIFDGRLGGLDWVEERALSEGAEAFRDLRNGVVAAPKIILMPWA
;
A
#
# COMPACT_ATOMS: atom_id res chain seq x y z
N MET A 1 -24.43 -6.21 -10.02
CA MET A 1 -23.85 -5.28 -9.02
C MET A 1 -23.33 -4.01 -9.67
N LYS A 2 -23.16 -2.93 -8.92
CA LYS A 2 -22.46 -1.72 -9.38
C LYS A 2 -20.95 -1.85 -9.21
N ALA A 3 -20.19 -1.34 -10.20
CA ALA A 3 -18.73 -1.29 -10.15
C ALA A 3 -18.19 -0.08 -10.90
N LEU A 4 -16.98 0.35 -10.53
CA LEU A 4 -16.18 1.32 -11.27
C LEU A 4 -15.23 0.53 -12.19
N VAL A 5 -15.50 0.54 -13.48
CA VAL A 5 -14.79 -0.25 -14.48
C VAL A 5 -13.79 0.62 -15.22
N TYR A 6 -12.54 0.17 -15.27
CA TYR A 6 -11.52 0.72 -16.17
C TYR A 6 -11.82 0.26 -17.60
N GLU A 7 -12.11 1.19 -18.49
CA GLU A 7 -12.52 0.94 -19.88
C GLU A 7 -11.44 1.28 -20.91
N GLY A 8 -10.34 1.86 -20.46
CA GLY A 8 -9.22 2.27 -21.29
C GLY A 8 -8.44 3.42 -20.65
N VAL A 9 -7.41 3.89 -21.35
CA VAL A 9 -6.55 4.96 -20.85
C VAL A 9 -7.39 6.19 -20.49
N GLU A 10 -7.26 6.61 -19.23
CA GLU A 10 -7.97 7.75 -18.63
C GLU A 10 -9.52 7.62 -18.64
N GLN A 11 -10.02 6.39 -18.75
CA GLN A 11 -11.45 6.12 -18.79
C GLN A 11 -11.83 5.10 -17.73
N VAL A 12 -12.61 5.53 -16.74
CA VAL A 12 -13.27 4.67 -15.76
C VAL A 12 -14.75 5.06 -15.72
N ALA A 13 -15.64 4.06 -15.64
CA ALA A 13 -17.09 4.25 -15.65
C ALA A 13 -17.76 3.50 -14.51
N PHE A 14 -18.60 4.20 -13.74
CA PHE A 14 -19.47 3.57 -12.75
C PHE A 14 -20.72 3.02 -13.45
N ARG A 15 -20.90 1.70 -13.45
CA ARG A 15 -21.98 1.03 -14.18
C ARG A 15 -22.37 -0.31 -13.58
N ASP A 16 -23.45 -0.88 -14.11
CA ASP A 16 -23.86 -2.24 -13.81
C ASP A 16 -22.95 -3.26 -14.51
N VAL A 17 -22.57 -4.29 -13.76
CA VAL A 17 -21.80 -5.45 -14.22
C VAL A 17 -22.44 -6.73 -13.65
N PRO A 18 -22.13 -7.92 -14.20
CA PRO A 18 -22.51 -9.18 -13.56
C PRO A 18 -22.06 -9.27 -12.12
N ASP A 19 -22.80 -9.96 -11.28
CA ASP A 19 -22.44 -10.17 -9.89
C ASP A 19 -21.17 -11.03 -9.78
N ALA A 20 -20.37 -10.76 -8.76
CA ALA A 20 -19.22 -11.58 -8.44
C ALA A 20 -19.67 -12.99 -8.03
N ALA A 21 -19.06 -14.02 -8.63
CA ALA A 21 -19.37 -15.42 -8.35
C ALA A 21 -18.17 -16.08 -7.64
N PRO A 22 -18.30 -16.47 -6.38
CA PRO A 22 -17.24 -17.18 -5.67
C PRO A 22 -17.02 -18.57 -6.27
N ARG A 23 -15.75 -18.97 -6.37
CA ARG A 23 -15.33 -20.34 -6.71
C ARG A 23 -15.43 -21.23 -5.47
N GLU A 24 -15.17 -22.53 -5.64
CA GLU A 24 -15.03 -23.44 -4.50
C GLU A 24 -13.96 -22.92 -3.54
N ALA A 25 -14.25 -22.94 -2.23
CA ALA A 25 -13.43 -22.40 -1.13
C ALA A 25 -13.22 -20.88 -1.14
N GLU A 26 -13.97 -20.12 -1.93
CA GLU A 26 -14.01 -18.67 -1.87
C GLU A 26 -15.27 -18.18 -1.14
N HIS A 27 -15.15 -17.02 -0.51
CA HIS A 27 -16.28 -16.27 0.03
C HIS A 27 -16.65 -15.11 -0.88
N LEU A 28 -17.93 -14.80 -0.95
CA LEU A 28 -18.42 -13.54 -1.47
C LEU A 28 -18.29 -12.47 -0.37
N ILE A 29 -17.64 -11.37 -0.68
CA ILE A 29 -17.47 -10.26 0.25
C ILE A 29 -18.23 -9.04 -0.29
N ARG A 30 -19.14 -8.50 0.49
CA ARG A 30 -19.74 -7.20 0.29
C ARG A 30 -18.69 -6.15 0.67
N ILE A 31 -18.23 -5.39 -0.30
CA ILE A 31 -17.19 -4.38 -0.07
C ILE A 31 -17.81 -3.17 0.59
N GLU A 32 -17.23 -2.73 1.69
CA GLU A 32 -17.64 -1.53 2.43
C GLU A 32 -16.70 -0.35 2.19
N ALA A 33 -15.40 -0.63 1.95
CA ALA A 33 -14.38 0.37 1.68
C ALA A 33 -13.30 -0.21 0.76
N ALA A 34 -12.83 0.58 -0.23
CA ALA A 34 -11.76 0.22 -1.13
C ALA A 34 -10.85 1.41 -1.46
N GLY A 35 -9.54 1.28 -1.18
CA GLY A 35 -8.54 2.32 -1.39
C GLY A 35 -8.06 2.41 -2.85
N ILE A 36 -7.82 3.64 -3.33
CA ILE A 36 -7.15 3.87 -4.62
C ILE A 36 -5.63 3.84 -4.40
N CYS A 37 -4.95 2.91 -5.09
CA CYS A 37 -3.49 2.76 -5.07
C CYS A 37 -2.83 3.51 -6.23
N GLY A 38 -1.55 3.87 -6.06
CA GLY A 38 -0.73 4.37 -7.16
C GLY A 38 -0.66 3.41 -8.35
N SER A 39 -0.73 2.10 -8.12
CA SER A 39 -0.76 1.11 -9.19
C SER A 39 -2.08 1.08 -9.98
N ASP A 40 -3.22 1.49 -9.38
CA ASP A 40 -4.47 1.72 -10.10
C ASP A 40 -4.35 2.96 -11.00
N MET A 41 -3.61 4.00 -10.54
CA MET A 41 -3.29 5.17 -11.36
C MET A 41 -2.38 4.80 -12.54
N HIS A 42 -1.39 3.91 -12.35
CA HIS A 42 -0.56 3.40 -13.46
C HIS A 42 -1.42 2.69 -14.52
N ALA A 43 -2.39 1.86 -14.09
CA ALA A 43 -3.35 1.24 -15.03
C ALA A 43 -4.20 2.29 -15.73
N TYR A 44 -4.79 3.24 -14.99
CA TYR A 44 -5.61 4.33 -15.51
C TYR A 44 -4.87 5.16 -16.59
N LEU A 45 -3.58 5.41 -16.39
CA LEU A 45 -2.73 6.14 -17.33
C LEU A 45 -2.19 5.27 -18.50
N GLY A 46 -2.53 3.98 -18.55
CA GLY A 46 -2.08 3.07 -19.59
C GLY A 46 -0.65 2.56 -19.44
N HIS A 47 -0.05 2.70 -18.27
CA HIS A 47 1.35 2.33 -18.00
C HIS A 47 1.50 0.92 -17.40
N ASP A 48 0.41 0.14 -17.25
CA ASP A 48 0.45 -1.23 -16.73
C ASP A 48 -0.23 -2.23 -17.67
N ALA A 49 0.56 -2.86 -18.54
CA ALA A 49 0.09 -3.88 -19.49
C ALA A 49 -0.52 -5.14 -18.81
N ARG A 50 -0.30 -5.34 -17.51
CA ARG A 50 -0.90 -6.45 -16.74
C ARG A 50 -2.38 -6.22 -16.44
N ARG A 51 -2.87 -4.99 -16.59
CA ARG A 51 -4.25 -4.56 -16.34
C ARG A 51 -4.92 -4.07 -17.65
N PRO A 52 -5.20 -5.00 -18.59
CA PRO A 52 -5.90 -4.64 -19.82
C PRO A 52 -7.36 -4.26 -19.55
N ALA A 53 -7.87 -3.26 -20.26
CA ALA A 53 -9.29 -2.92 -20.23
C ALA A 53 -10.13 -3.92 -21.06
N PRO A 54 -11.41 -4.20 -20.70
CA PRO A 54 -12.09 -3.72 -19.49
C PRO A 54 -11.70 -4.51 -18.24
N LEU A 55 -11.62 -3.86 -17.08
CA LEU A 55 -11.25 -4.50 -15.81
C LEU A 55 -11.79 -3.68 -14.63
N ILE A 56 -12.27 -4.34 -13.59
CA ILE A 56 -12.52 -3.69 -12.30
C ILE A 56 -11.19 -3.60 -11.57
N LEU A 57 -10.75 -2.37 -11.24
CA LEU A 57 -9.53 -2.12 -10.47
C LEU A 57 -9.81 -2.19 -8.96
N GLY A 58 -8.79 -1.85 -8.15
CA GLY A 58 -8.86 -1.82 -6.68
C GLY A 58 -8.46 -3.14 -6.02
N HIS A 59 -7.57 -3.05 -5.04
CA HIS A 59 -7.00 -4.20 -4.33
C HIS A 59 -6.75 -3.93 -2.85
N GLU A 60 -7.07 -2.74 -2.35
CA GLU A 60 -6.99 -2.36 -0.95
C GLU A 60 -8.41 -2.32 -0.37
N ALA A 61 -8.90 -3.41 0.22
CA ALA A 61 -10.33 -3.50 0.52
C ALA A 61 -10.66 -4.15 1.85
N ALA A 62 -11.81 -3.75 2.40
CA ALA A 62 -12.45 -4.37 3.55
C ALA A 62 -13.97 -4.45 3.35
N GLY A 63 -14.59 -5.42 4.00
CA GLY A 63 -16.02 -5.64 3.85
C GLY A 63 -16.58 -6.72 4.75
N THR A 64 -17.74 -7.23 4.38
CA THR A 64 -18.50 -8.23 5.14
C THR A 64 -18.73 -9.48 4.31
N ILE A 65 -18.46 -10.66 4.83
CA ILE A 65 -18.74 -11.93 4.18
C ILE A 65 -20.25 -12.10 4.01
N VAL A 66 -20.70 -12.53 2.84
CA VAL A 66 -22.10 -12.77 2.52
C VAL A 66 -22.34 -14.26 2.31
N GLY A 67 -23.24 -14.81 3.08
CA GLY A 67 -23.66 -16.22 3.01
C GLY A 67 -22.65 -17.20 3.64
N GLY A 68 -23.09 -18.44 3.74
CA GLY A 68 -22.31 -19.52 4.33
C GLY A 68 -22.10 -19.41 5.84
N PRO A 69 -21.22 -20.26 6.41
CA PRO A 69 -21.01 -20.34 7.87
C PRO A 69 -20.40 -19.09 8.52
N ARG A 70 -19.78 -18.20 7.73
CA ARG A 70 -19.15 -16.95 8.18
C ARG A 70 -19.94 -15.70 7.78
N ASP A 71 -21.22 -15.86 7.45
CA ASP A 71 -22.09 -14.73 7.08
C ASP A 71 -22.07 -13.63 8.13
N GLY A 72 -21.95 -12.38 7.69
CA GLY A 72 -21.84 -11.22 8.57
C GLY A 72 -20.44 -10.97 9.17
N ALA A 73 -19.45 -11.86 8.97
CA ALA A 73 -18.10 -11.63 9.46
C ALA A 73 -17.44 -10.44 8.72
N ARG A 74 -16.91 -9.50 9.49
CA ARG A 74 -16.17 -8.34 8.99
C ARG A 74 -14.75 -8.77 8.67
N VAL A 75 -14.22 -8.38 7.51
CA VAL A 75 -12.90 -8.81 7.05
C VAL A 75 -12.15 -7.71 6.31
N THR A 76 -10.82 -7.72 6.43
CA THR A 76 -9.92 -7.07 5.49
C THR A 76 -9.31 -8.12 4.56
N ILE A 77 -9.01 -7.72 3.33
CA ILE A 77 -8.67 -8.61 2.23
C ILE A 77 -7.17 -8.52 1.92
N ASN A 78 -6.45 -9.63 2.05
CA ASN A 78 -5.15 -9.77 1.40
C ASN A 78 -5.38 -10.08 -0.09
N PRO A 79 -5.11 -9.13 -1.02
CA PRO A 79 -5.41 -9.29 -2.44
C PRO A 79 -4.57 -10.35 -3.14
N LEU A 80 -3.45 -10.80 -2.54
CA LEU A 80 -2.47 -11.68 -3.14
C LEU A 80 -2.80 -13.15 -2.87
N VAL A 81 -3.31 -13.84 -3.91
CA VAL A 81 -3.63 -15.27 -3.87
C VAL A 81 -2.43 -16.05 -4.38
N SER A 82 -1.73 -16.75 -3.49
CA SER A 82 -0.54 -17.53 -3.81
C SER A 82 -0.88 -19.00 -4.11
N CYS A 83 0.06 -19.74 -4.74
CA CYS A 83 -0.16 -21.15 -5.05
C CYS A 83 0.03 -22.09 -3.85
N SER A 84 0.55 -21.61 -2.74
CA SER A 84 0.82 -22.32 -1.47
C SER A 84 1.76 -23.54 -1.56
N LYS A 85 2.33 -23.88 -2.75
CA LYS A 85 3.11 -25.09 -2.98
C LYS A 85 4.54 -24.89 -3.51
N CYS A 86 4.84 -23.72 -4.11
CA CYS A 86 6.18 -23.44 -4.62
C CYS A 86 7.18 -23.14 -3.48
N SER A 87 8.47 -23.06 -3.79
CA SER A 87 9.53 -22.80 -2.81
C SER A 87 9.35 -21.48 -2.09
N ALA A 88 8.94 -20.43 -2.79
CA ALA A 88 8.66 -19.13 -2.19
C ALA A 88 7.53 -19.22 -1.15
N CYS A 89 6.40 -19.87 -1.49
CA CYS A 89 5.29 -20.06 -0.55
C CYS A 89 5.72 -20.90 0.68
N LYS A 90 6.47 -21.99 0.46
CA LYS A 90 6.93 -22.86 1.56
C LYS A 90 7.95 -22.19 2.48
N SER A 91 8.60 -21.13 2.01
CA SER A 91 9.58 -20.37 2.82
C SER A 91 8.97 -19.08 3.42
N GLY A 92 7.63 -18.90 3.38
CA GLY A 92 6.96 -17.71 3.92
C GLY A 92 7.22 -16.44 3.11
N ARG A 93 7.50 -16.58 1.81
CA ARG A 93 7.70 -15.46 0.87
C ARG A 93 6.68 -15.54 -0.27
N GLU A 94 5.41 -15.64 0.07
CA GLU A 94 4.29 -15.81 -0.87
C GLU A 94 4.19 -14.66 -1.88
N ASN A 95 4.62 -13.47 -1.49
CA ASN A 95 4.74 -12.30 -2.36
C ASN A 95 5.63 -12.55 -3.59
N LEU A 96 6.57 -13.48 -3.51
CA LEU A 96 7.47 -13.89 -4.59
C LEU A 96 7.01 -15.16 -5.33
N CYS A 97 5.77 -15.62 -5.08
CA CYS A 97 5.18 -16.74 -5.79
C CYS A 97 5.05 -16.43 -7.29
N ALA A 98 5.60 -17.27 -8.16
CA ALA A 98 5.53 -17.08 -9.61
C ALA A 98 4.09 -17.22 -10.16
N ASP A 99 3.28 -18.07 -9.50
CA ASP A 99 1.89 -18.36 -9.89
C ASP A 99 0.87 -17.52 -9.10
N ARG A 100 1.32 -16.41 -8.46
CA ARG A 100 0.42 -15.55 -7.70
C ARG A 100 -0.61 -14.88 -8.60
N GLN A 101 -1.82 -14.75 -8.08
CA GLN A 101 -2.86 -13.91 -8.64
C GLN A 101 -3.11 -12.74 -7.70
N ILE A 102 -3.50 -11.61 -8.25
CA ILE A 102 -3.84 -10.41 -7.47
C ILE A 102 -5.20 -9.93 -7.96
N ILE A 103 -6.15 -9.59 -7.07
CA ILE A 103 -7.37 -8.91 -7.50
C ILE A 103 -7.00 -7.60 -8.18
N SER A 104 -7.82 -7.14 -9.11
CA SER A 104 -7.52 -6.06 -10.06
C SER A 104 -6.47 -6.41 -11.15
N MET A 105 -6.21 -7.70 -11.35
CA MET A 105 -5.43 -8.23 -12.48
C MET A 105 -6.06 -9.53 -12.99
N PRO A 106 -6.20 -9.74 -14.30
CA PRO A 106 -6.74 -11.02 -14.81
C PRO A 106 -5.98 -12.23 -14.23
N PRO A 107 -6.67 -13.30 -13.85
CA PRO A 107 -8.09 -13.57 -14.08
C PRO A 107 -9.04 -13.10 -12.95
N ARG A 108 -8.62 -12.14 -12.11
CA ARG A 108 -9.40 -11.67 -10.96
C ARG A 108 -9.80 -10.20 -11.13
N GLU A 109 -11.11 -9.95 -11.02
CA GLU A 109 -11.65 -8.60 -10.91
C GLU A 109 -11.27 -7.98 -9.56
N GLY A 110 -11.23 -6.64 -9.51
CA GLY A 110 -10.88 -5.89 -8.32
C GLY A 110 -12.06 -5.51 -7.43
N ALA A 111 -11.75 -4.72 -6.41
CA ALA A 111 -12.66 -4.36 -5.34
C ALA A 111 -13.35 -2.99 -5.52
N PHE A 112 -13.15 -2.27 -6.62
CA PHE A 112 -13.97 -1.09 -6.92
C PHE A 112 -15.35 -1.51 -7.42
N ALA A 113 -16.03 -2.32 -6.59
CA ALA A 113 -17.33 -2.92 -6.85
C ALA A 113 -18.07 -3.15 -5.54
N GLN A 114 -19.35 -3.47 -5.63
CA GLN A 114 -20.14 -3.81 -4.45
C GLN A 114 -19.75 -5.17 -3.85
N TYR A 115 -19.23 -6.08 -4.66
CA TYR A 115 -18.85 -7.43 -4.21
C TYR A 115 -17.56 -7.91 -4.89
N VAL A 116 -16.78 -8.70 -4.17
CA VAL A 116 -15.62 -9.44 -4.69
C VAL A 116 -15.61 -10.87 -4.12
N ALA A 117 -15.06 -11.83 -4.88
CA ALA A 117 -14.86 -13.20 -4.42
C ALA A 117 -13.40 -13.45 -4.04
N MET A 118 -13.14 -13.99 -2.83
CA MET A 118 -11.79 -14.23 -2.31
C MET A 118 -11.68 -15.54 -1.55
N PRO A 119 -10.53 -16.25 -1.63
CA PRO A 119 -10.28 -17.42 -0.80
C PRO A 119 -10.32 -17.10 0.70
N ALA A 120 -10.83 -18.02 1.50
CA ALA A 120 -10.90 -17.87 2.95
C ALA A 120 -9.55 -17.57 3.61
N SER A 121 -8.45 -18.11 3.06
CA SER A 121 -7.08 -17.88 3.55
C SER A 121 -6.57 -16.45 3.37
N ASN A 122 -7.24 -15.66 2.53
CA ASN A 122 -6.90 -14.28 2.23
C ASN A 122 -7.67 -13.26 3.09
N LEU A 123 -8.47 -13.72 4.03
CA LEU A 123 -9.36 -12.89 4.83
C LEU A 123 -8.89 -12.84 6.29
N VAL A 124 -8.71 -11.63 6.83
CA VAL A 124 -8.43 -11.39 8.24
C VAL A 124 -9.65 -10.74 8.88
N GLU A 125 -10.15 -11.32 9.97
CA GLU A 125 -11.32 -10.79 10.69
C GLU A 125 -11.04 -9.44 11.35
N VAL A 126 -11.97 -8.51 11.19
CA VAL A 126 -11.87 -7.13 11.66
C VAL A 126 -12.76 -6.94 12.90
N PRO A 127 -12.21 -6.50 14.05
CA PRO A 127 -12.97 -6.20 15.24
C PRO A 127 -14.02 -5.11 15.01
N ALA A 128 -15.11 -5.14 15.78
CA ALA A 128 -16.24 -4.22 15.63
C ALA A 128 -15.87 -2.73 15.82
N HIS A 129 -14.84 -2.44 16.62
CA HIS A 129 -14.39 -1.07 16.89
C HIS A 129 -13.53 -0.46 15.77
N VAL A 130 -13.06 -1.25 14.79
CA VAL A 130 -12.27 -0.78 13.66
C VAL A 130 -13.21 -0.46 12.48
N SER A 131 -13.12 0.73 11.90
CA SER A 131 -13.91 1.07 10.72
C SER A 131 -13.45 0.30 9.49
N PHE A 132 -14.31 0.15 8.47
CA PHE A 132 -13.92 -0.49 7.22
C PHE A 132 -12.90 0.35 6.43
N ALA A 133 -12.96 1.68 6.52
CA ALA A 133 -11.95 2.56 5.92
C ALA A 133 -10.56 2.28 6.53
N MET A 134 -10.44 2.18 7.86
CA MET A 134 -9.19 1.78 8.52
C MET A 134 -8.76 0.37 8.13
N ALA A 135 -9.69 -0.58 8.07
CA ALA A 135 -9.39 -1.96 7.72
C ALA A 135 -8.92 -2.11 6.26
N ALA A 136 -9.42 -1.29 5.33
CA ALA A 136 -8.96 -1.26 3.93
C ALA A 136 -7.51 -0.78 3.81
N LEU A 137 -7.03 0.04 4.76
CA LEU A 137 -5.64 0.50 4.80
C LEU A 137 -4.66 -0.60 5.20
N THR A 138 -5.11 -1.78 5.62
CA THR A 138 -4.20 -2.89 5.94
C THR A 138 -3.27 -3.20 4.77
N GLU A 139 -3.78 -3.15 3.53
CA GLU A 139 -2.99 -3.45 2.33
C GLU A 139 -1.81 -2.49 2.14
N PRO A 140 -1.99 -1.16 1.98
CA PRO A 140 -0.88 -0.24 1.77
C PRO A 140 0.03 -0.12 3.00
N LEU A 141 -0.51 -0.28 4.22
CA LEU A 141 0.28 -0.33 5.45
C LEU A 141 1.17 -1.59 5.49
N ALA A 142 0.68 -2.75 5.00
CA ALA A 142 1.47 -3.98 4.94
C ALA A 142 2.66 -3.88 3.96
N VAL A 143 2.51 -3.14 2.84
CA VAL A 143 3.61 -2.84 1.92
C VAL A 143 4.75 -2.14 2.67
N SER A 144 4.41 -1.11 3.42
CA SER A 144 5.40 -0.34 4.19
C SER A 144 5.92 -1.09 5.41
N TRP A 145 5.06 -1.86 6.09
CA TRP A 145 5.46 -2.75 7.20
C TRP A 145 6.53 -3.74 6.77
N HIS A 146 6.33 -4.41 5.63
CA HIS A 146 7.31 -5.32 5.05
C HIS A 146 8.64 -4.64 4.73
N ALA A 147 8.61 -3.48 4.09
CA ALA A 147 9.81 -2.73 3.76
C ALA A 147 10.58 -2.25 5.00
N VAL A 148 9.87 -1.74 5.99
CA VAL A 148 10.45 -1.31 7.27
C VAL A 148 11.06 -2.49 8.02
N ARG A 149 10.34 -3.62 8.13
CA ARG A 149 10.86 -4.83 8.77
C ARG A 149 12.14 -5.30 8.11
N LEU A 150 12.19 -5.44 6.78
CA LEU A 150 13.40 -5.84 6.05
C LEU A 150 14.54 -4.84 6.24
N GLY A 151 14.24 -3.54 6.24
CA GLY A 151 15.23 -2.51 6.50
C GLY A 151 15.83 -2.60 7.89
N LEU A 152 15.00 -2.81 8.92
CA LEU A 152 15.44 -2.96 10.30
C LEU A 152 16.19 -4.27 10.57
N GLU A 153 15.78 -5.37 9.91
CA GLU A 153 16.50 -6.65 9.98
C GLU A 153 17.92 -6.57 9.37
N ALA A 154 18.09 -5.75 8.35
CA ALA A 154 19.39 -5.54 7.71
C ALA A 154 20.25 -4.48 8.41
N LEU A 155 19.65 -3.61 9.23
CA LEU A 155 20.36 -2.57 9.95
C LEU A 155 21.20 -3.19 11.07
N HIS A 156 22.49 -2.82 11.16
CA HIS A 156 23.36 -3.33 12.21
C HIS A 156 22.83 -2.92 13.60
N PRO A 157 22.77 -3.86 14.59
CA PRO A 157 22.14 -3.61 15.89
C PRO A 157 22.75 -2.46 16.72
N THR A 158 23.98 -2.03 16.41
CA THR A 158 24.65 -0.93 17.10
C THR A 158 24.39 0.45 16.47
N MET A 159 23.69 0.50 15.32
CA MET A 159 23.30 1.77 14.72
C MET A 159 22.07 2.34 15.41
N ASP A 160 21.97 3.68 15.41
CA ASP A 160 20.83 4.38 15.99
C ASP A 160 19.51 3.97 15.29
N ARG A 161 18.43 3.93 16.06
CA ARG A 161 17.08 3.70 15.54
C ARG A 161 16.47 5.02 15.09
N LYS A 162 16.91 5.47 13.92
CA LYS A 162 16.53 6.71 13.28
C LYS A 162 16.29 6.49 11.79
N ALA A 163 15.26 7.08 11.22
CA ALA A 163 14.92 6.84 9.83
C ALA A 163 14.49 8.10 9.07
N LEU A 164 14.86 8.13 7.78
CA LEU A 164 14.34 9.05 6.80
C LEU A 164 13.33 8.31 5.91
N VAL A 165 12.17 8.93 5.69
CA VAL A 165 11.21 8.51 4.68
C VAL A 165 11.16 9.56 3.58
N ILE A 166 11.41 9.16 2.34
CA ILE A 166 11.34 10.03 1.17
C ILE A 166 9.96 9.88 0.53
N GLY A 167 9.17 10.97 0.56
CA GLY A 167 7.82 11.06 0.04
C GLY A 167 6.73 10.96 1.12
N GLY A 168 5.80 11.93 1.14
CA GLY A 168 4.64 11.99 2.05
C GLY A 168 3.34 11.42 1.43
N GLY A 169 3.43 10.54 0.45
CA GLY A 169 2.29 9.79 -0.08
C GLY A 169 1.85 8.66 0.86
N ALA A 170 0.85 7.87 0.44
CA ALA A 170 0.29 6.79 1.26
C ALA A 170 1.37 5.81 1.78
N ILE A 171 2.31 5.40 0.92
CA ILE A 171 3.39 4.48 1.29
C ILE A 171 4.38 5.13 2.26
N GLY A 172 4.71 6.41 2.09
CA GLY A 172 5.62 7.09 3.01
C GLY A 172 5.00 7.34 4.38
N VAL A 173 3.75 7.77 4.44
CA VAL A 173 3.00 7.89 5.70
C VAL A 173 2.92 6.53 6.40
N ALA A 174 2.54 5.48 5.65
CA ALA A 174 2.48 4.12 6.16
C ALA A 174 3.85 3.63 6.69
N ALA A 175 4.96 3.99 6.01
CA ALA A 175 6.31 3.64 6.45
C ALA A 175 6.68 4.34 7.76
N ALA A 176 6.34 5.62 7.90
CA ALA A 176 6.59 6.37 9.15
C ALA A 176 5.81 5.78 10.33
N LEU A 177 4.54 5.42 10.11
CA LEU A 177 3.71 4.77 11.13
C LEU A 177 4.24 3.36 11.49
N ALA A 178 4.68 2.58 10.49
CA ALA A 178 5.27 1.26 10.71
C ALA A 178 6.60 1.37 11.49
N LEU A 179 7.46 2.34 11.17
CA LEU A 179 8.69 2.64 11.89
C LEU A 179 8.40 2.92 13.38
N SER A 180 7.45 3.80 13.65
CA SER A 180 7.04 4.10 15.04
C SER A 180 6.48 2.87 15.76
N ALA A 181 5.63 2.08 15.09
CA ALA A 181 5.09 0.83 15.64
C ALA A 181 6.16 -0.27 15.89
N MET A 182 7.35 -0.11 15.29
CA MET A 182 8.54 -0.98 15.47
C MET A 182 9.64 -0.30 16.30
N ASP A 183 9.28 0.63 17.18
CA ASP A 183 10.17 1.31 18.14
C ASP A 183 11.28 2.14 17.46
N VAL A 184 10.97 2.80 16.35
CA VAL A 184 11.81 3.85 15.75
C VAL A 184 11.15 5.20 15.99
N ASP A 185 11.64 5.97 16.97
CA ASP A 185 10.98 7.19 17.42
C ASP A 185 11.43 8.45 16.66
N ASP A 186 12.65 8.46 16.11
CA ASP A 186 13.18 9.58 15.31
C ASP A 186 12.97 9.31 13.83
N VAL A 187 11.78 9.65 13.32
CA VAL A 187 11.37 9.49 11.92
C VAL A 187 11.12 10.84 11.28
N VAL A 188 11.80 11.12 10.19
CA VAL A 188 11.62 12.34 9.39
C VAL A 188 11.04 11.96 8.02
N ILE A 189 9.95 12.62 7.59
CA ILE A 189 9.41 12.51 6.24
C ILE A 189 9.83 13.73 5.44
N VAL A 190 10.44 13.54 4.27
CA VAL A 190 10.68 14.60 3.31
C VAL A 190 9.58 14.60 2.25
N GLU A 191 8.85 15.71 2.16
CA GLU A 191 7.76 15.92 1.18
C GLU A 191 7.89 17.31 0.56
N PRO A 192 8.14 17.44 -0.76
CA PRO A 192 8.33 18.73 -1.41
C PRO A 192 7.04 19.54 -1.63
N SER A 193 5.86 18.88 -1.71
CA SER A 193 4.57 19.54 -1.92
C SER A 193 4.12 20.29 -0.68
N ASP A 194 3.96 21.63 -0.80
CA ASP A 194 3.52 22.49 0.30
C ASP A 194 2.12 22.11 0.82
N GLY A 195 1.19 21.79 -0.09
CA GLY A 195 -0.18 21.38 0.28
C GLY A 195 -0.21 20.08 1.05
N ARG A 196 0.54 19.05 0.57
CA ARG A 196 0.62 17.75 1.24
C ARG A 196 1.33 17.85 2.59
N ARG A 197 2.41 18.62 2.68
CA ARG A 197 3.07 18.87 3.97
C ARG A 197 2.13 19.51 4.98
N ALA A 198 1.42 20.59 4.59
CA ALA A 198 0.46 21.26 5.45
C ALA A 198 -0.63 20.30 5.94
N TYR A 199 -1.16 19.46 5.03
CA TYR A 199 -2.14 18.42 5.38
C TYR A 199 -1.58 17.45 6.42
N LEU A 200 -0.40 16.86 6.18
CA LEU A 200 0.21 15.89 7.10
C LEU A 200 0.58 16.52 8.44
N GLN A 201 1.07 17.76 8.46
CA GLN A 201 1.35 18.48 9.69
C GLN A 201 0.07 18.76 10.51
N SER A 202 -1.07 18.95 9.85
CA SER A 202 -2.35 19.17 10.54
C SER A 202 -2.86 17.91 11.28
N THR A 203 -2.42 16.71 10.90
CA THR A 203 -2.73 15.47 11.63
C THR A 203 -1.96 15.34 12.95
N GLY A 204 -0.90 16.12 13.13
CA GLY A 204 -0.14 16.25 14.40
C GLY A 204 0.76 15.07 14.78
N ALA A 205 0.74 13.97 14.03
CA ALA A 205 1.43 12.72 14.39
C ALA A 205 2.79 12.53 13.70
N LEU A 206 3.12 13.34 12.68
CA LEU A 206 4.26 13.09 11.80
C LEU A 206 5.21 14.30 11.73
N ASN A 207 6.51 14.03 11.77
CA ASN A 207 7.55 15.03 11.53
C ASN A 207 7.82 15.15 10.03
N VAL A 208 7.15 16.10 9.37
CA VAL A 208 7.21 16.29 7.91
C VAL A 208 7.92 17.60 7.59
N VAL A 209 8.97 17.51 6.80
CA VAL A 209 9.81 18.64 6.38
C VAL A 209 9.89 18.74 4.87
N LYS A 210 10.26 19.90 4.35
CA LYS A 210 10.48 20.10 2.91
C LYS A 210 11.77 19.43 2.44
N GLU A 211 12.82 19.53 3.25
CA GLU A 211 14.16 19.02 2.98
C GLU A 211 14.90 18.78 4.30
N THR A 212 15.94 17.97 4.27
CA THR A 212 16.86 17.76 5.40
C THR A 212 18.27 17.63 4.90
N MET A 213 19.24 17.98 5.76
CA MET A 213 20.68 17.80 5.50
C MET A 213 21.31 16.79 6.46
N GLN A 214 20.48 16.07 7.23
CA GLN A 214 20.95 15.05 8.17
C GLN A 214 21.11 13.71 7.47
N ASP A 215 22.06 12.91 7.96
CA ASP A 215 22.25 11.53 7.56
C ASP A 215 21.47 10.58 8.46
N PHE A 216 20.99 9.47 7.89
CA PHE A 216 20.15 8.50 8.58
C PHE A 216 20.69 7.07 8.41
N PRO A 217 20.66 6.24 9.47
CA PRO A 217 21.03 4.83 9.36
C PRO A 217 20.06 4.03 8.48
N LEU A 218 18.78 4.40 8.45
CA LEU A 218 17.76 3.76 7.60
C LEU A 218 17.06 4.82 6.73
N VAL A 219 16.98 4.57 5.43
CA VAL A 219 16.26 5.40 4.47
C VAL A 219 15.23 4.56 3.75
N ILE A 220 13.96 5.00 3.79
CA ILE A 220 12.86 4.38 3.03
C ILE A 220 12.55 5.26 1.81
N ASP A 221 12.82 4.78 0.59
CA ASP A 221 12.39 5.46 -0.64
C ASP A 221 11.00 4.99 -1.05
N ALA A 222 9.98 5.78 -0.68
CA ALA A 222 8.57 5.50 -0.96
C ALA A 222 8.10 6.09 -2.30
N VAL A 223 8.99 6.69 -3.10
CA VAL A 223 8.69 7.39 -4.37
C VAL A 223 9.25 6.66 -5.57
N GLY A 224 10.56 6.37 -5.56
CA GLY A 224 11.22 5.54 -6.59
C GLY A 224 11.57 6.25 -7.89
N PHE A 225 11.86 7.56 -7.86
CA PHE A 225 12.46 8.28 -8.99
C PHE A 225 14.00 8.26 -8.91
N ALA A 226 14.67 8.52 -10.02
CA ALA A 226 16.13 8.70 -10.02
C ALA A 226 16.59 9.76 -9.01
N ALA A 227 15.84 10.86 -8.91
CA ALA A 227 16.11 11.92 -7.94
C ALA A 227 16.00 11.44 -6.48
N THR A 228 14.98 10.62 -6.14
CA THR A 228 14.81 10.10 -4.78
C THR A 228 15.80 9.01 -4.44
N ARG A 229 16.18 8.16 -5.40
CA ARG A 229 17.29 7.20 -5.23
C ARG A 229 18.63 7.91 -5.01
N SER A 230 18.89 9.02 -5.72
CA SER A 230 20.09 9.86 -5.51
C SER A 230 20.08 10.49 -4.12
N MET A 231 18.92 11.02 -3.70
CA MET A 231 18.74 11.55 -2.36
C MET A 231 18.99 10.47 -1.29
N ALA A 232 18.40 9.28 -1.44
CA ALA A 232 18.61 8.15 -0.54
C ALA A 232 20.11 7.78 -0.44
N SER A 233 20.80 7.71 -1.60
CA SER A 233 22.23 7.43 -1.63
C SER A 233 23.07 8.49 -0.91
N THR A 234 22.62 9.75 -0.92
CA THR A 234 23.32 10.86 -0.24
C THR A 234 23.07 10.88 1.26
N MET A 235 21.82 10.62 1.68
CA MET A 235 21.36 10.77 3.06
C MET A 235 21.57 9.53 3.93
N VAL A 236 21.92 8.38 3.35
CA VAL A 236 22.19 7.18 4.12
C VAL A 236 23.58 7.25 4.76
N GLN A 237 23.70 6.90 6.03
CA GLN A 237 24.98 6.81 6.75
C GLN A 237 25.86 5.67 6.23
N PRO A 238 27.18 5.74 6.40
CA PRO A 238 28.06 4.58 6.20
C PRO A 238 27.57 3.36 7.00
N GLY A 239 27.50 2.19 6.34
CA GLY A 239 26.95 0.95 6.91
C GLY A 239 25.44 0.93 7.04
N GLY A 240 24.75 1.98 6.57
CA GLY A 240 23.29 2.09 6.64
C GLY A 240 22.54 1.32 5.56
N VAL A 241 21.21 1.40 5.61
CA VAL A 241 20.30 0.64 4.76
C VAL A 241 19.36 1.56 3.99
N ILE A 242 19.18 1.29 2.70
CA ILE A 242 18.14 1.88 1.85
C ILE A 242 17.13 0.78 1.55
N ALA A 243 15.88 0.92 2.03
CA ALA A 243 14.75 0.09 1.61
C ALA A 243 13.95 0.83 0.54
N HIS A 244 13.88 0.25 -0.66
CA HIS A 244 13.27 0.87 -1.83
C HIS A 244 11.94 0.20 -2.15
N VAL A 245 10.87 1.01 -2.16
CA VAL A 245 9.48 0.57 -2.34
C VAL A 245 8.85 1.21 -3.57
N GLY A 246 9.16 2.49 -3.81
CA GLY A 246 8.56 3.28 -4.87
C GLY A 246 8.89 2.77 -6.28
N LEU A 247 7.96 2.95 -7.22
CA LEU A 247 8.07 2.47 -8.61
C LEU A 247 7.91 3.62 -9.61
N GLY A 248 8.43 4.81 -9.28
CA GLY A 248 8.27 6.01 -10.12
C GLY A 248 9.01 5.94 -11.45
N GLU A 249 10.22 5.35 -11.46
CA GLU A 249 11.06 5.20 -12.68
C GLU A 249 11.88 3.91 -12.62
N ASP A 250 12.19 3.36 -13.79
CA ASP A 250 12.84 2.04 -13.93
C ASP A 250 14.34 2.04 -13.59
N ALA A 251 15.05 3.16 -13.74
CA ALA A 251 16.50 3.18 -13.65
C ALA A 251 17.09 4.51 -13.13
N GLY A 252 18.40 4.47 -12.81
CA GLY A 252 19.20 5.65 -12.44
C GLY A 252 19.14 6.04 -10.96
N GLY A 253 19.92 7.04 -10.61
CA GLY A 253 19.90 7.72 -9.31
C GLY A 253 20.79 7.13 -8.21
N LEU A 254 21.11 5.84 -8.22
CA LEU A 254 21.97 5.25 -7.21
C LEU A 254 23.44 5.65 -7.38
N ASP A 255 24.09 6.11 -6.32
CA ASP A 255 25.55 6.30 -6.25
C ASP A 255 26.23 4.98 -5.88
N ILE A 256 26.46 4.12 -6.87
CA ILE A 256 27.06 2.80 -6.68
C ILE A 256 28.48 2.90 -6.10
N ARG A 257 29.26 3.94 -6.47
CA ARG A 257 30.59 4.12 -5.92
C ARG A 257 30.55 4.40 -4.41
N ARG A 258 29.65 5.32 -3.98
CA ARG A 258 29.46 5.62 -2.55
C ARG A 258 28.96 4.38 -1.81
N MET A 259 27.98 3.67 -2.37
CA MET A 259 27.44 2.45 -1.76
C MET A 259 28.54 1.42 -1.49
N THR A 260 29.43 1.20 -2.46
CA THR A 260 30.57 0.27 -2.31
C THR A 260 31.57 0.76 -1.27
N LEU A 261 31.97 2.05 -1.31
CA LEU A 261 32.99 2.60 -0.41
C LEU A 261 32.52 2.73 1.04
N GLN A 262 31.21 2.75 1.27
CA GLN A 262 30.62 2.96 2.60
C GLN A 262 29.78 1.75 3.09
N GLU A 263 29.86 0.61 2.40
CA GLU A 263 29.14 -0.63 2.74
C GLU A 263 27.63 -0.41 2.94
N ILE A 264 27.00 0.40 2.07
CA ILE A 264 25.58 0.70 2.12
C ILE A 264 24.79 -0.50 1.56
N THR A 265 23.82 -0.99 2.30
CA THR A 265 22.89 -2.03 1.86
C THR A 265 21.70 -1.40 1.13
N PHE A 266 21.41 -1.89 -0.08
CA PHE A 266 20.19 -1.54 -0.83
C PHE A 266 19.27 -2.75 -0.94
N ILE A 267 18.00 -2.60 -0.52
CA ILE A 267 17.01 -3.66 -0.55
C ILE A 267 15.81 -3.19 -1.38
N GLY A 268 15.55 -3.86 -2.51
CA GLY A 268 14.28 -3.76 -3.21
C GLY A 268 13.21 -4.56 -2.48
N THR A 269 12.05 -3.96 -2.24
CA THR A 269 10.94 -4.62 -1.54
C THR A 269 9.72 -4.71 -2.45
N TYR A 270 8.95 -5.80 -2.32
CA TYR A 270 7.77 -6.03 -3.16
C TYR A 270 6.61 -6.54 -2.33
N THR A 271 5.52 -5.79 -2.31
CA THR A 271 4.31 -6.11 -1.55
C THR A 271 4.63 -6.53 -0.10
N TYR A 272 4.16 -7.68 0.37
CA TYR A 272 4.33 -8.19 1.75
C TYR A 272 4.07 -9.69 1.78
N THR A 273 4.54 -10.36 2.84
CA THR A 273 4.18 -11.76 3.11
C THR A 273 2.78 -11.83 3.75
N ALA A 274 2.18 -13.01 3.74
CA ALA A 274 0.90 -13.23 4.43
C ALA A 274 1.01 -12.93 5.94
N GLU A 275 2.18 -13.13 6.51
CA GLU A 275 2.46 -12.82 7.93
C GLU A 275 2.55 -11.31 8.16
N ASP A 276 3.26 -10.56 7.30
CA ASP A 276 3.29 -9.10 7.39
C ASP A 276 1.89 -8.49 7.33
N PHE A 277 1.03 -9.03 6.44
CA PHE A 277 -0.36 -8.57 6.34
C PHE A 277 -1.13 -8.79 7.65
N ARG A 278 -1.02 -9.99 8.27
CA ARG A 278 -1.68 -10.28 9.56
C ARG A 278 -1.16 -9.39 10.69
N GLN A 279 0.17 -9.21 10.77
CA GLN A 279 0.79 -8.35 11.78
C GLN A 279 0.38 -6.89 11.62
N THR A 280 0.29 -6.41 10.39
CA THR A 280 -0.19 -5.06 10.09
C THR A 280 -1.66 -4.89 10.48
N ALA A 281 -2.52 -5.86 10.12
CA ALA A 281 -3.92 -5.85 10.53
C ALA A 281 -4.03 -5.79 12.07
N GLN A 282 -3.28 -6.63 12.79
CA GLN A 282 -3.26 -6.63 14.24
C GLN A 282 -2.77 -5.30 14.82
N ALA A 283 -1.74 -4.69 14.20
CA ALA A 283 -1.24 -3.38 14.64
C ALA A 283 -2.27 -2.26 14.45
N ILE A 284 -3.11 -2.32 13.40
CA ILE A 284 -4.27 -1.43 13.25
C ILE A 284 -5.28 -1.69 14.37
N PHE A 285 -5.64 -2.94 14.63
CA PHE A 285 -6.66 -3.32 15.58
C PHE A 285 -6.29 -2.94 17.03
N ASP A 286 -5.01 -2.98 17.34
CA ASP A 286 -4.44 -2.59 18.64
C ASP A 286 -4.18 -1.08 18.74
N GLY A 287 -4.44 -0.29 17.69
CA GLY A 287 -4.20 1.15 17.65
C GLY A 287 -2.73 1.57 17.58
N ARG A 288 -1.79 0.64 17.36
CA ARG A 288 -0.34 0.94 17.30
C ARG A 288 0.05 1.79 16.09
N LEU A 289 -0.78 1.86 15.06
CA LEU A 289 -0.58 2.68 13.87
C LEU A 289 -1.33 4.03 13.93
N GLY A 290 -1.87 4.39 15.10
CA GLY A 290 -2.61 5.64 15.32
C GLY A 290 -4.02 5.63 14.72
N GLY A 291 -4.62 6.83 14.60
CA GLY A 291 -6.02 7.00 14.18
C GLY A 291 -6.28 6.78 12.70
N LEU A 292 -5.25 6.77 11.86
CA LEU A 292 -5.32 6.63 10.39
C LEU A 292 -6.20 7.69 9.71
N ASP A 293 -6.23 8.92 10.24
CA ASP A 293 -7.10 10.04 9.80
C ASP A 293 -6.57 10.77 8.56
N TRP A 294 -5.64 10.19 7.84
CA TRP A 294 -4.99 10.77 6.66
C TRP A 294 -5.64 10.34 5.33
N VAL A 295 -6.91 9.99 5.36
CA VAL A 295 -7.69 9.55 4.20
C VAL A 295 -8.80 10.53 3.85
N GLU A 296 -9.25 10.50 2.59
CA GLU A 296 -10.44 11.15 2.09
C GLU A 296 -11.43 10.08 1.62
N GLU A 297 -12.66 10.09 2.12
CA GLU A 297 -13.71 9.15 1.71
C GLU A 297 -14.58 9.76 0.62
N ARG A 298 -14.88 8.98 -0.43
CA ARG A 298 -15.80 9.36 -1.52
C ARG A 298 -16.73 8.20 -1.86
N ALA A 299 -17.91 8.49 -2.39
CA ALA A 299 -18.78 7.46 -2.94
C ALA A 299 -18.10 6.75 -4.13
N LEU A 300 -18.34 5.44 -4.32
CA LEU A 300 -17.82 4.71 -5.49
C LEU A 300 -18.30 5.33 -6.81
N SER A 301 -19.50 5.92 -6.84
CA SER A 301 -20.05 6.64 -7.99
C SER A 301 -19.22 7.87 -8.41
N GLU A 302 -18.46 8.46 -7.46
CA GLU A 302 -17.54 9.59 -7.68
C GLU A 302 -16.13 9.12 -8.09
N GLY A 303 -15.92 7.82 -8.26
CA GLY A 303 -14.60 7.25 -8.54
C GLY A 303 -13.93 7.82 -9.79
N ALA A 304 -14.70 8.11 -10.85
CA ALA A 304 -14.15 8.73 -12.06
C ALA A 304 -13.59 10.14 -11.80
N GLU A 305 -14.23 10.91 -10.91
CA GLU A 305 -13.73 12.20 -10.46
C GLU A 305 -12.49 12.03 -9.56
N ALA A 306 -12.52 11.07 -8.64
CA ALA A 306 -11.39 10.76 -7.77
C ALA A 306 -10.10 10.44 -8.56
N PHE A 307 -10.19 9.65 -9.64
CA PHE A 307 -9.05 9.36 -10.52
C PHE A 307 -8.53 10.62 -11.23
N ARG A 308 -9.43 11.49 -11.73
CA ARG A 308 -9.03 12.78 -12.35
C ARG A 308 -8.36 13.71 -11.36
N ASP A 309 -8.87 13.80 -10.14
CA ASP A 309 -8.34 14.68 -9.09
C ASP A 309 -6.95 14.20 -8.64
N LEU A 310 -6.75 12.89 -8.47
CA LEU A 310 -5.43 12.32 -8.19
C LEU A 310 -4.43 12.61 -9.30
N ARG A 311 -4.84 12.43 -10.57
CA ARG A 311 -4.02 12.78 -11.73
C ARG A 311 -3.60 14.24 -11.76
N ASN A 312 -4.53 15.14 -11.43
CA ASN A 312 -4.31 16.58 -11.45
C ASN A 312 -3.59 17.10 -10.20
N GLY A 313 -3.32 16.23 -9.21
CA GLY A 313 -2.61 16.59 -7.98
C GLY A 313 -3.39 17.56 -7.07
N VAL A 314 -4.72 17.62 -7.19
CA VAL A 314 -5.54 18.51 -6.35
C VAL A 314 -5.92 17.90 -5.00
N VAL A 315 -5.70 16.59 -4.83
CA VAL A 315 -5.98 15.87 -3.57
C VAL A 315 -4.81 16.04 -2.62
N ALA A 316 -5.05 16.67 -1.48
CA ALA A 316 -4.04 16.85 -0.43
C ALA A 316 -3.87 15.57 0.44
N ALA A 317 -4.96 14.83 0.69
CA ALA A 317 -4.92 13.58 1.43
C ALA A 317 -4.04 12.53 0.72
N PRO A 318 -3.20 11.77 1.44
CA PRO A 318 -2.37 10.72 0.87
C PRO A 318 -3.14 9.58 0.22
N LYS A 319 -4.41 9.35 0.62
CA LYS A 319 -5.24 8.23 0.18
C LYS A 319 -6.70 8.65 0.00
N ILE A 320 -7.32 8.17 -1.08
CA ILE A 320 -8.78 8.18 -1.24
C ILE A 320 -9.31 6.76 -0.98
N ILE A 321 -10.37 6.66 -0.20
CA ILE A 321 -11.15 5.45 0.03
C ILE A 321 -12.50 5.60 -0.66
N LEU A 322 -12.85 4.66 -1.54
CA LEU A 322 -14.14 4.60 -2.21
C LEU A 322 -15.13 3.76 -1.39
N MET A 323 -16.32 4.30 -1.17
CA MET A 323 -17.40 3.70 -0.38
C MET A 323 -18.51 3.21 -1.33
N PRO A 324 -18.66 1.88 -1.56
CA PRO A 324 -19.59 1.37 -2.57
C PRO A 324 -21.08 1.59 -2.28
N TRP A 325 -21.43 1.93 -1.06
CA TRP A 325 -22.81 2.07 -0.58
C TRP A 325 -23.18 3.51 -0.14
N ALA A 326 -22.26 4.46 -0.33
CA ALA A 326 -22.52 5.87 -0.08
C ALA A 326 -23.30 6.52 -1.22
#